data_f3003297d5368933a90aaca4378c266b
#
_entry.id   f3003297d5368933a90aaca4378c266b
#
_cell.length_a   1.000
_cell.length_b   1.000
_cell.length_c   1.000
_cell.angle_alpha   90.00
_cell.angle_beta   90.00
_cell.angle_gamma   90.00
#
_symmetry.space_group_name_H-M   'P 1'
#
loop_
_entity.id
_entity.type
_entity.pdbx_description
1 polymer ?
#
loop_
_entity_poly.entity_id
_entity_poly.type
_entity_poly.pdbx_seq_one_letter_code
_entity_poly.pdbx_strand_id
1 'polypeptide(L)'
;SAGARISVAPGDGLKVRIFEPYEGSIFPTIQRPGADFGVQRVTEAGTITVPYVGTVPVSGLDLTQIEQRIAERLKGKAQDPQVIVEFVCDRTHTVMISGDVKTPGRVSILEGVRSVVDAINRAGGPYGGSVQGGSPGNQLEVVVRRNGQVILTSQYSDLLAGGDIPIQKNDENVVRPNSRVFTVLGAVTKAGNVELTKTTTSLLEALGQVGGLTDERANKTGVFVFRMGDIQNNPGARARVFRLD
;
A
#
# COMPACT_ATOMS: atom_id res chain seq x y z
N SER A 1 -3.01 -21.33 12.57
CA SER A 1 -2.56 -20.63 11.35
C SER A 1 -1.07 -20.35 11.48
N ALA A 2 -0.25 -21.13 10.76
CA ALA A 2 1.18 -20.87 10.65
C ALA A 2 1.33 -19.55 9.86
N GLY A 3 1.73 -18.48 10.53
CA GLY A 3 2.16 -17.26 9.87
C GLY A 3 3.25 -17.62 8.86
N ALA A 4 3.10 -17.15 7.63
CA ALA A 4 4.11 -17.38 6.59
C ALA A 4 5.47 -16.95 7.14
N ARG A 5 6.40 -17.90 7.28
CA ARG A 5 7.77 -17.62 7.72
C ARG A 5 8.42 -16.74 6.67
N ILE A 6 8.87 -15.60 7.10
CA ILE A 6 9.51 -14.61 6.24
C ILE A 6 10.91 -15.10 5.95
N SER A 7 11.20 -15.39 4.68
CA SER A 7 12.50 -15.83 4.23
C SER A 7 13.32 -14.68 3.65
N VAL A 8 14.59 -14.65 3.96
CA VAL A 8 15.58 -13.69 3.45
C VAL A 8 15.84 -13.91 1.95
N ALA A 9 16.04 -12.84 1.22
CA ALA A 9 16.36 -12.88 -0.21
C ALA A 9 17.49 -11.90 -0.58
N PRO A 10 18.12 -12.06 -1.77
CA PRO A 10 19.13 -11.13 -2.26
C PRO A 10 18.64 -9.68 -2.24
N GLY A 11 19.49 -8.75 -1.78
CA GLY A 11 19.17 -7.33 -1.63
C GLY A 11 18.67 -6.92 -0.26
N ASP A 12 18.19 -7.84 0.59
CA ASP A 12 17.81 -7.55 1.97
C ASP A 12 19.02 -7.12 2.80
N GLY A 13 18.77 -6.28 3.79
CA GLY A 13 19.78 -5.84 4.77
C GLY A 13 19.55 -6.53 6.12
N LEU A 14 20.53 -7.25 6.60
CA LEU A 14 20.52 -7.93 7.88
C LEU A 14 21.52 -7.29 8.83
N LYS A 15 21.14 -7.13 10.08
CA LYS A 15 22.03 -6.75 11.16
C LYS A 15 22.30 -7.98 12.02
N VAL A 16 23.58 -8.33 12.16
CA VAL A 16 24.02 -9.48 12.96
C VAL A 16 24.72 -8.96 14.20
N ARG A 17 24.28 -9.43 15.36
CA ARG A 17 24.93 -9.20 16.65
C ARG A 17 25.29 -10.53 17.31
N ILE A 18 26.50 -10.62 17.87
CA ILE A 18 27.00 -11.81 18.53
C ILE A 18 27.49 -11.45 19.92
N PHE A 19 27.09 -12.24 20.90
CA PHE A 19 27.46 -12.11 22.32
C PHE A 19 27.98 -13.43 22.84
N GLU A 20 28.83 -13.38 23.82
CA GLU A 20 29.25 -14.54 24.60
C GLU A 20 28.98 -14.31 26.09
N PRO A 21 28.62 -15.35 26.87
CA PRO A 21 28.27 -15.22 28.29
C PRO A 21 29.48 -15.00 29.21
N TYR A 22 30.70 -15.22 28.72
CA TYR A 22 31.90 -15.23 29.52
C TYR A 22 32.84 -14.06 29.24
N GLU A 23 33.48 -13.52 30.29
CA GLU A 23 34.53 -12.51 30.13
C GLU A 23 35.80 -13.11 29.53
N GLY A 24 36.50 -12.37 28.67
CA GLY A 24 37.70 -12.82 27.97
C GLY A 24 37.46 -13.59 26.68
N SER A 25 36.22 -13.67 26.25
CA SER A 25 35.79 -14.28 25.00
C SER A 25 36.07 -13.38 23.77
N ILE A 26 35.95 -13.94 22.56
CA ILE A 26 36.14 -13.22 21.29
C ILE A 26 35.11 -12.14 21.13
N PHE A 27 33.86 -12.37 21.58
CA PHE A 27 32.75 -11.43 21.47
C PHE A 27 32.44 -10.80 22.85
N PRO A 28 31.93 -9.56 22.89
CA PRO A 28 31.52 -8.93 24.14
C PRO A 28 30.44 -9.72 24.87
N THR A 29 30.43 -9.61 26.22
CA THR A 29 29.35 -10.19 27.03
C THR A 29 28.03 -9.44 26.85
N ILE A 30 26.90 -10.08 27.26
CA ILE A 30 25.56 -9.49 27.18
C ILE A 30 25.44 -8.14 27.91
N GLN A 31 26.28 -7.90 28.94
CA GLN A 31 26.31 -6.65 29.70
C GLN A 31 27.00 -5.49 28.95
N ARG A 32 27.67 -5.74 27.84
CA ARG A 32 28.28 -4.74 26.97
C ARG A 32 27.56 -4.79 25.59
N PRO A 33 27.57 -3.69 24.83
CA PRO A 33 27.07 -3.75 23.45
C PRO A 33 27.77 -4.91 22.73
N GLY A 34 26.98 -5.83 22.19
CA GLY A 34 27.49 -6.97 21.44
C GLY A 34 28.35 -6.54 20.26
N ALA A 35 29.14 -7.44 19.70
CA ALA A 35 29.83 -7.18 18.45
C ALA A 35 28.78 -6.91 17.36
N ASP A 36 28.67 -5.65 16.99
CA ASP A 36 27.78 -5.18 15.94
C ASP A 36 28.60 -5.05 14.65
N PHE A 37 28.29 -5.89 13.69
CA PHE A 37 29.00 -5.92 12.40
C PHE A 37 28.36 -4.99 11.35
N GLY A 38 27.47 -4.10 11.76
CA GLY A 38 26.73 -3.23 10.86
C GLY A 38 25.73 -3.97 10.00
N VAL A 39 25.19 -3.29 9.00
CA VAL A 39 24.21 -3.88 8.09
C VAL A 39 24.93 -4.69 7.01
N GLN A 40 24.67 -5.99 6.99
CA GLN A 40 25.15 -6.90 5.98
C GLN A 40 24.08 -7.03 4.87
N ARG A 41 24.43 -6.64 3.65
CA ARG A 41 23.53 -6.80 2.51
C ARG A 41 23.67 -8.21 1.94
N VAL A 42 22.54 -8.87 1.75
CA VAL A 42 22.47 -10.17 1.09
C VAL A 42 22.90 -10.00 -0.38
N THR A 43 23.94 -10.71 -0.78
CA THR A 43 24.49 -10.68 -2.13
C THR A 43 23.54 -11.36 -3.13
N GLU A 44 23.76 -11.15 -4.43
CA GLU A 44 23.03 -11.87 -5.49
C GLU A 44 23.18 -13.40 -5.39
N ALA A 45 24.30 -13.85 -4.84
CA ALA A 45 24.52 -15.28 -4.54
C ALA A 45 23.75 -15.77 -3.30
N GLY A 46 22.98 -14.91 -2.63
CA GLY A 46 22.18 -15.26 -1.45
C GLY A 46 22.98 -15.43 -0.17
N THR A 47 24.12 -14.75 -0.05
CA THR A 47 25.05 -14.88 1.09
C THR A 47 25.25 -13.55 1.80
N ILE A 48 25.65 -13.63 3.09
CA ILE A 48 26.23 -12.52 3.85
C ILE A 48 27.64 -12.90 4.33
N THR A 49 28.46 -11.89 4.64
CA THR A 49 29.78 -12.12 5.24
C THR A 49 29.80 -11.60 6.67
N VAL A 50 30.04 -12.50 7.63
CA VAL A 50 30.10 -12.18 9.05
C VAL A 50 31.54 -12.38 9.53
N PRO A 51 32.20 -11.39 10.17
CA PRO A 51 33.52 -11.53 10.72
C PRO A 51 33.61 -12.76 11.64
N TYR A 52 34.76 -13.47 11.60
CA TYR A 52 35.06 -14.74 12.30
C TYR A 52 34.22 -15.94 11.84
N VAL A 53 33.09 -15.76 11.20
CA VAL A 53 32.20 -16.81 10.67
C VAL A 53 32.46 -17.09 9.20
N GLY A 54 32.84 -16.06 8.45
CA GLY A 54 33.00 -16.10 6.99
C GLY A 54 31.70 -15.92 6.23
N THR A 55 31.64 -16.43 5.02
CA THR A 55 30.47 -16.32 4.13
C THR A 55 29.39 -17.33 4.52
N VAL A 56 28.19 -16.84 4.78
CA VAL A 56 27.04 -17.63 5.24
C VAL A 56 25.93 -17.56 4.18
N PRO A 57 25.48 -18.71 3.63
CA PRO A 57 24.28 -18.75 2.79
C PRO A 57 23.03 -18.47 3.64
N VAL A 58 22.23 -17.46 3.22
CA VAL A 58 21.04 -17.01 3.98
C VAL A 58 19.77 -16.94 3.15
N SER A 59 19.89 -16.94 1.83
CA SER A 59 18.72 -16.88 0.94
C SER A 59 17.80 -18.08 1.15
N GLY A 60 16.48 -17.78 1.26
CA GLY A 60 15.45 -18.79 1.54
C GLY A 60 15.32 -19.22 3.00
N LEU A 61 16.19 -18.73 3.90
CA LEU A 61 16.13 -19.01 5.33
C LEU A 61 15.34 -17.94 6.07
N ASP A 62 14.70 -18.32 7.16
CA ASP A 62 14.19 -17.38 8.17
C ASP A 62 15.31 -16.91 9.11
N LEU A 63 15.04 -15.87 9.90
CA LEU A 63 16.04 -15.28 10.79
C LEU A 63 16.57 -16.30 11.81
N THR A 64 15.70 -17.12 12.37
CA THR A 64 16.07 -18.16 13.36
C THR A 64 17.00 -19.22 12.76
N GLN A 65 16.74 -19.62 11.52
CA GLN A 65 17.61 -20.54 10.79
C GLN A 65 18.99 -19.95 10.52
N ILE A 66 19.04 -18.63 10.24
CA ILE A 66 20.30 -17.91 10.04
C ILE A 66 21.09 -17.82 11.35
N GLU A 67 20.43 -17.48 12.45
CA GLU A 67 21.04 -17.46 13.80
C GLU A 67 21.66 -18.81 14.15
N GLN A 68 20.92 -19.89 13.97
CA GLN A 68 21.41 -21.25 14.20
C GLN A 68 22.62 -21.58 13.32
N ARG A 69 22.57 -21.25 12.05
CA ARG A 69 23.66 -21.49 11.10
C ARG A 69 24.92 -20.72 11.43
N ILE A 70 24.78 -19.48 11.90
CA ILE A 70 25.94 -18.69 12.38
C ILE A 70 26.49 -19.28 13.66
N ALA A 71 25.64 -19.63 14.64
CA ALA A 71 26.05 -20.24 15.90
C ALA A 71 26.80 -21.57 15.67
N GLU A 72 26.32 -22.43 14.76
CA GLU A 72 26.99 -23.68 14.39
C GLU A 72 28.41 -23.46 13.85
N ARG A 73 28.64 -22.43 13.04
CA ARG A 73 29.95 -22.11 12.48
C ARG A 73 30.90 -21.49 13.48
N LEU A 74 30.38 -21.04 14.62
CA LEU A 74 31.16 -20.54 15.76
C LEU A 74 31.54 -21.61 16.74
N LYS A 75 31.00 -22.84 16.66
CA LYS A 75 31.36 -23.97 17.50
C LYS A 75 32.87 -24.22 17.45
N GLY A 76 33.49 -24.31 18.60
CA GLY A 76 34.95 -24.48 18.75
C GLY A 76 35.76 -23.20 18.58
N LYS A 77 35.14 -22.08 18.21
CA LYS A 77 35.79 -20.76 18.15
C LYS A 77 35.29 -19.84 19.28
N ALA A 78 34.03 -19.92 19.63
CA ALA A 78 33.36 -19.12 20.65
C ALA A 78 32.70 -20.04 21.68
N GLN A 79 32.57 -19.54 22.93
CA GLN A 79 31.97 -20.27 24.04
C GLN A 79 30.51 -19.86 24.18
N ASP A 80 29.57 -20.75 23.76
CA ASP A 80 28.13 -20.56 23.83
C ASP A 80 27.66 -19.24 23.21
N PRO A 81 27.96 -18.98 21.92
CA PRO A 81 27.66 -17.71 21.28
C PRO A 81 26.16 -17.54 21.12
N GLN A 82 25.63 -16.39 21.55
CA GLN A 82 24.27 -15.94 21.33
C GLN A 82 24.26 -15.04 20.08
N VAL A 83 23.51 -15.45 19.06
CA VAL A 83 23.44 -14.76 17.79
C VAL A 83 22.04 -14.16 17.65
N ILE A 84 21.97 -12.87 17.32
CA ILE A 84 20.73 -12.15 17.03
C ILE A 84 20.84 -11.61 15.62
N VAL A 85 19.84 -11.92 14.79
CA VAL A 85 19.72 -11.42 13.41
C VAL A 85 18.43 -10.65 13.26
N GLU A 86 18.53 -9.43 12.74
CA GLU A 86 17.38 -8.52 12.52
C GLU A 86 17.34 -8.05 11.08
N PHE A 87 16.14 -7.89 10.52
CA PHE A 87 15.97 -7.14 9.29
C PHE A 87 16.15 -5.64 9.54
N VAL A 88 17.06 -5.02 8.80
CA VAL A 88 17.28 -3.55 8.86
C VAL A 88 16.74 -2.86 7.61
N CYS A 89 16.83 -3.53 6.47
CA CYS A 89 16.31 -3.03 5.21
C CYS A 89 15.63 -4.17 4.48
N ASP A 90 14.31 -4.14 4.48
CA ASP A 90 13.48 -5.06 3.72
C ASP A 90 13.24 -4.48 2.34
N ARG A 91 13.78 -5.13 1.31
CA ARG A 91 13.56 -4.76 -0.09
C ARG A 91 12.67 -5.74 -0.83
N THR A 92 12.49 -6.92 -0.29
CA THR A 92 11.81 -8.02 -0.97
C THR A 92 10.39 -8.27 -0.47
N HIS A 93 10.09 -7.89 0.79
CA HIS A 93 8.76 -8.00 1.37
C HIS A 93 8.09 -6.63 1.46
N THR A 94 8.06 -5.93 0.33
CA THR A 94 7.47 -4.60 0.25
C THR A 94 6.30 -4.58 -0.71
N VAL A 95 5.46 -3.58 -0.52
CA VAL A 95 4.42 -3.17 -1.45
C VAL A 95 4.69 -1.75 -1.91
N MET A 96 4.26 -1.40 -3.11
CA MET A 96 4.36 -0.04 -3.62
C MET A 96 3.08 0.71 -3.29
N ILE A 97 3.22 1.88 -2.69
CA ILE A 97 2.13 2.84 -2.51
C ILE A 97 2.46 4.09 -3.30
N SER A 98 1.55 4.50 -4.17
CA SER A 98 1.74 5.65 -5.05
C SER A 98 0.47 6.48 -5.19
N GLY A 99 0.61 7.66 -5.78
CA GLY A 99 -0.50 8.58 -6.00
C GLY A 99 -0.72 9.50 -4.81
N ASP A 100 -1.97 9.75 -4.47
CA ASP A 100 -2.41 10.79 -3.53
C ASP A 100 -2.30 10.35 -2.06
N VAL A 101 -1.08 10.06 -1.63
CA VAL A 101 -0.70 9.74 -0.26
C VAL A 101 0.41 10.68 0.22
N LYS A 102 0.54 10.84 1.54
CA LYS A 102 1.53 11.78 2.10
C LYS A 102 2.97 11.40 1.81
N THR A 103 3.28 10.10 1.84
CA THR A 103 4.64 9.59 1.64
C THR A 103 4.61 8.42 0.66
N PRO A 104 4.54 8.69 -0.65
CA PRO A 104 4.60 7.62 -1.65
C PRO A 104 5.93 6.87 -1.57
N GLY A 105 5.89 5.57 -1.81
CA GLY A 105 7.10 4.75 -1.79
C GLY A 105 6.83 3.28 -1.47
N ARG A 106 7.89 2.58 -1.17
CA ARG A 106 7.82 1.18 -0.73
C ARG A 106 7.54 1.10 0.75
N VAL A 107 6.58 0.27 1.13
CA VAL A 107 6.20 -0.01 2.51
C VAL A 107 6.50 -1.48 2.80
N SER A 108 7.23 -1.75 3.89
CA SER A 108 7.49 -3.12 4.34
C SER A 108 6.23 -3.74 4.93
N ILE A 109 5.93 -4.99 4.53
CA ILE A 109 4.84 -5.76 5.09
C ILE A 109 5.25 -6.54 6.35
N LEU A 110 6.53 -6.50 6.75
CA LEU A 110 7.05 -7.17 7.95
C LEU A 110 6.64 -6.46 9.24
N GLU A 111 6.36 -5.18 9.18
CA GLU A 111 6.05 -4.32 10.33
C GLU A 111 4.55 -4.32 10.70
N GLY A 112 3.87 -5.44 10.51
CA GLY A 112 2.46 -5.58 10.88
C GLY A 112 1.47 -5.04 9.85
N VAL A 113 1.94 -4.64 8.67
CA VAL A 113 1.08 -4.23 7.56
C VAL A 113 0.43 -5.47 6.94
N ARG A 114 -0.89 -5.60 7.08
CA ARG A 114 -1.63 -6.81 6.68
C ARG A 114 -2.62 -6.56 5.57
N SER A 115 -3.05 -5.32 5.38
CA SER A 115 -4.11 -4.94 4.46
C SER A 115 -3.74 -3.73 3.62
N VAL A 116 -4.55 -3.43 2.62
CA VAL A 116 -4.37 -2.26 1.75
C VAL A 116 -4.49 -0.97 2.56
N VAL A 117 -5.46 -0.89 3.48
CA VAL A 117 -5.64 0.28 4.36
C VAL A 117 -4.44 0.46 5.29
N ASP A 118 -3.92 -0.64 5.88
CA ASP A 118 -2.70 -0.58 6.70
C ASP A 118 -1.52 0.01 5.92
N ALA A 119 -1.34 -0.44 4.68
CA ALA A 119 -0.25 0.03 3.83
C ALA A 119 -0.39 1.52 3.47
N ILE A 120 -1.60 1.98 3.15
CA ILE A 120 -1.88 3.39 2.88
C ILE A 120 -1.64 4.23 4.13
N ASN A 121 -2.07 3.76 5.31
CA ASN A 121 -1.84 4.45 6.59
C ASN A 121 -0.34 4.52 6.92
N ARG A 122 0.42 3.46 6.64
CA ARG A 122 1.89 3.46 6.80
C ARG A 122 2.58 4.45 5.88
N ALA A 123 2.02 4.73 4.71
CA ALA A 123 2.44 5.80 3.79
C ALA A 123 1.96 7.19 4.24
N GLY A 124 1.55 7.35 5.50
CA GLY A 124 1.07 8.61 6.09
C GLY A 124 -0.40 8.91 5.81
N GLY A 125 -1.14 7.99 5.22
CA GLY A 125 -2.53 8.14 4.84
C GLY A 125 -2.72 8.98 3.56
N PRO A 126 -3.96 9.17 3.13
CA PRO A 126 -4.28 10.00 1.97
C PRO A 126 -3.77 11.42 2.12
N TYR A 127 -3.33 12.02 1.03
CA TYR A 127 -2.96 13.42 1.00
C TYR A 127 -4.21 14.29 1.03
N GLY A 128 -4.51 14.87 2.19
CA GLY A 128 -5.75 15.63 2.46
C GLY A 128 -5.79 17.04 1.84
N GLY A 129 -5.17 17.26 0.69
CA GLY A 129 -4.92 18.59 0.14
C GLY A 129 -5.97 19.16 -0.82
N SER A 130 -6.98 18.40 -1.23
CA SER A 130 -7.74 18.83 -2.43
C SER A 130 -9.25 18.75 -2.36
N VAL A 131 -9.88 18.78 -1.17
CA VAL A 131 -11.33 18.74 -1.17
C VAL A 131 -11.95 19.85 -0.33
N GLN A 132 -12.33 20.93 -1.00
CA GLN A 132 -13.27 21.89 -0.45
C GLN A 132 -14.61 21.19 -0.19
N GLY A 133 -14.88 20.84 1.07
CA GLY A 133 -16.23 20.53 1.55
C GLY A 133 -16.70 19.07 1.53
N GLY A 134 -15.88 18.08 1.17
CA GLY A 134 -16.24 16.66 1.21
C GLY A 134 -15.39 15.84 2.17
N SER A 135 -15.90 14.72 2.67
CA SER A 135 -15.08 13.76 3.40
C SER A 135 -14.00 13.21 2.47
N PRO A 136 -12.71 13.31 2.81
CA PRO A 136 -11.59 12.95 1.92
C PRO A 136 -11.69 11.52 1.37
N GLY A 137 -12.28 10.61 2.13
CA GLY A 137 -12.39 9.20 1.76
C GLY A 137 -13.32 8.88 0.58
N ASN A 138 -14.34 9.72 0.34
CA ASN A 138 -15.34 9.47 -0.71
C ASN A 138 -14.90 9.93 -2.11
N GLN A 139 -13.76 10.61 -2.18
CA GLN A 139 -13.24 11.17 -3.44
C GLN A 139 -11.94 10.51 -3.86
N LEU A 140 -11.50 9.50 -3.14
CA LEU A 140 -10.31 8.74 -3.44
C LEU A 140 -10.67 7.33 -3.89
N GLU A 141 -10.12 6.95 -5.02
CA GLU A 141 -10.17 5.59 -5.54
C GLU A 141 -8.84 4.89 -5.27
N VAL A 142 -8.90 3.66 -4.82
CA VAL A 142 -7.74 2.80 -4.62
C VAL A 142 -7.77 1.70 -5.68
N VAL A 143 -6.70 1.61 -6.45
CA VAL A 143 -6.48 0.53 -7.42
C VAL A 143 -5.36 -0.34 -6.92
N VAL A 144 -5.64 -1.61 -6.72
CA VAL A 144 -4.63 -2.61 -6.32
C VAL A 144 -4.30 -3.49 -7.51
N ARG A 145 -3.01 -3.57 -7.83
CA ARG A 145 -2.48 -4.48 -8.84
C ARG A 145 -1.62 -5.53 -8.19
N ARG A 146 -1.83 -6.77 -8.60
CA ARG A 146 -1.04 -7.93 -8.22
C ARG A 146 -0.57 -8.67 -9.46
N ASN A 147 0.75 -8.86 -9.58
CA ASN A 147 1.35 -9.48 -10.78
C ASN A 147 0.93 -8.77 -12.09
N GLY A 148 0.83 -7.44 -12.06
CA GLY A 148 0.43 -6.63 -13.21
C GLY A 148 -1.07 -6.59 -13.52
N GLN A 149 -1.89 -7.38 -12.84
CA GLN A 149 -3.35 -7.40 -13.02
C GLN A 149 -4.05 -6.59 -11.94
N VAL A 150 -5.08 -5.84 -12.32
CA VAL A 150 -5.96 -5.14 -11.37
C VAL A 150 -6.83 -6.17 -10.65
N ILE A 151 -6.66 -6.29 -9.33
CA ILE A 151 -7.43 -7.20 -8.48
C ILE A 151 -8.50 -6.48 -7.67
N LEU A 152 -8.36 -5.17 -7.50
CA LEU A 152 -9.33 -4.33 -6.80
C LEU A 152 -9.33 -2.93 -7.39
N THR A 153 -10.52 -2.39 -7.59
CA THR A 153 -10.78 -0.96 -7.76
C THR A 153 -11.94 -0.60 -6.85
N SER A 154 -11.69 0.21 -5.84
CA SER A 154 -12.69 0.55 -4.83
C SER A 154 -12.49 1.98 -4.34
N GLN A 155 -13.53 2.57 -3.76
CA GLN A 155 -13.36 3.83 -3.05
C GLN A 155 -12.65 3.59 -1.71
N TYR A 156 -11.82 4.52 -1.30
CA TYR A 156 -11.12 4.41 -0.02
C TYR A 156 -12.09 4.32 1.16
N SER A 157 -13.23 5.02 1.08
CA SER A 157 -14.30 4.91 2.08
C SER A 157 -14.89 3.50 2.20
N ASP A 158 -15.00 2.78 1.08
CA ASP A 158 -15.55 1.43 1.08
C ASP A 158 -14.56 0.43 1.71
N LEU A 159 -13.26 0.65 1.52
CA LEU A 159 -12.22 -0.12 2.20
C LEU A 159 -12.29 0.08 3.71
N LEU A 160 -12.47 1.33 4.18
CA LEU A 160 -12.64 1.64 5.60
C LEU A 160 -13.93 1.04 6.19
N ALA A 161 -14.98 0.89 5.38
CA ALA A 161 -16.27 0.33 5.79
C ALA A 161 -16.28 -1.22 5.87
N GLY A 162 -15.16 -1.88 5.65
CA GLY A 162 -15.01 -3.34 5.72
C GLY A 162 -14.71 -4.03 4.40
N GLY A 163 -14.55 -3.28 3.30
CA GLY A 163 -14.14 -3.79 1.99
C GLY A 163 -12.64 -3.98 1.82
N ASP A 164 -11.85 -3.84 2.90
CA ASP A 164 -10.40 -3.96 2.86
C ASP A 164 -9.94 -5.39 2.55
N ILE A 165 -8.86 -5.52 1.82
CA ILE A 165 -8.32 -6.80 1.39
C ILE A 165 -6.89 -7.02 1.91
N PRO A 166 -6.50 -8.31 2.11
CA PRO A 166 -5.13 -8.65 2.48
C PRO A 166 -4.14 -8.24 1.40
N ILE A 167 -3.04 -7.62 1.84
CA ILE A 167 -1.94 -7.21 0.99
C ILE A 167 -0.93 -8.35 0.81
N GLN A 168 -0.27 -8.41 -0.33
CA GLN A 168 0.80 -9.36 -0.61
C GLN A 168 2.05 -8.62 -1.11
N LYS A 169 3.20 -9.26 -0.96
CA LYS A 169 4.45 -8.69 -1.46
C LYS A 169 4.33 -8.37 -2.95
N ASN A 170 4.95 -7.26 -3.35
CA ASN A 170 4.94 -6.73 -4.71
C ASN A 170 3.57 -6.23 -5.19
N ASP A 171 2.56 -6.13 -4.33
CA ASP A 171 1.34 -5.42 -4.69
C ASP A 171 1.65 -3.94 -4.97
N GLU A 172 1.00 -3.41 -5.97
CA GLU A 172 1.03 -1.99 -6.31
C GLU A 172 -0.32 -1.38 -5.93
N ASN A 173 -0.30 -0.41 -5.03
CA ASN A 173 -1.48 0.29 -4.57
C ASN A 173 -1.41 1.73 -5.04
N VAL A 174 -2.33 2.12 -5.91
CA VAL A 174 -2.42 3.47 -6.45
C VAL A 174 -3.62 4.16 -5.84
N VAL A 175 -3.37 5.21 -5.08
CA VAL A 175 -4.42 6.09 -4.54
C VAL A 175 -4.55 7.27 -5.48
N ARG A 176 -5.74 7.50 -6.01
CA ARG A 176 -5.97 8.60 -6.96
C ARG A 176 -7.30 9.30 -6.70
N PRO A 177 -7.40 10.59 -7.04
CA PRO A 177 -8.68 11.27 -6.97
C PRO A 177 -9.71 10.57 -7.86
N ASN A 178 -10.89 10.33 -7.32
CA ASN A 178 -12.03 9.84 -8.06
C ASN A 178 -12.95 11.01 -8.38
N SER A 179 -12.51 11.89 -9.26
CA SER A 179 -13.32 13.01 -9.72
C SER A 179 -14.37 12.51 -10.71
N ARG A 180 -15.54 12.17 -10.19
CA ARG A 180 -16.72 11.95 -11.01
C ARG A 180 -17.33 13.31 -11.34
N VAL A 181 -17.39 13.63 -12.61
CA VAL A 181 -18.00 14.87 -13.10
C VAL A 181 -19.23 14.53 -13.90
N PHE A 182 -20.27 15.33 -13.78
CA PHE A 182 -21.36 15.36 -14.74
C PHE A 182 -21.42 16.74 -15.39
N THR A 183 -21.82 16.77 -16.65
CA THR A 183 -21.97 18.00 -17.39
C THR A 183 -23.42 18.36 -17.47
N VAL A 184 -23.79 19.58 -17.09
CA VAL A 184 -25.14 20.10 -17.18
C VAL A 184 -25.19 21.15 -18.29
N LEU A 185 -26.11 20.97 -19.21
CA LEU A 185 -26.35 21.86 -20.33
C LEU A 185 -27.84 22.25 -20.40
N GLY A 186 -28.13 23.37 -21.02
CA GLY A 186 -29.51 23.84 -21.25
C GLY A 186 -29.95 24.91 -20.26
N ALA A 187 -31.25 24.95 -19.97
CA ALA A 187 -31.89 26.00 -19.18
C ALA A 187 -31.74 25.72 -17.66
N VAL A 188 -30.54 25.82 -17.16
CA VAL A 188 -30.18 25.74 -15.74
C VAL A 188 -29.50 27.04 -15.30
N THR A 189 -29.47 27.30 -13.99
CA THR A 189 -28.87 28.53 -13.46
C THR A 189 -27.36 28.57 -13.68
N LYS A 190 -26.68 27.43 -13.53
CA LYS A 190 -25.23 27.30 -13.76
C LYS A 190 -24.97 26.09 -14.65
N ALA A 191 -24.82 26.33 -15.97
CA ALA A 191 -24.38 25.28 -16.88
C ALA A 191 -22.87 25.02 -16.76
N GLY A 192 -22.44 23.79 -16.97
CA GLY A 192 -21.03 23.41 -16.94
C GLY A 192 -20.77 22.04 -16.30
N ASN A 193 -19.50 21.81 -15.97
CA ASN A 193 -19.06 20.61 -15.31
C ASN A 193 -19.20 20.76 -13.80
N VAL A 194 -19.78 19.76 -13.15
CA VAL A 194 -20.01 19.73 -11.71
C VAL A 194 -19.43 18.43 -11.16
N GLU A 195 -18.66 18.53 -10.10
CA GLU A 195 -18.11 17.35 -9.40
C GLU A 195 -19.18 16.67 -8.55
N LEU A 196 -19.24 15.35 -8.65
CA LEU A 196 -20.04 14.51 -7.78
C LEU A 196 -19.31 14.29 -6.46
N THR A 197 -19.75 14.97 -5.41
CA THR A 197 -19.16 14.88 -4.07
C THR A 197 -19.61 13.65 -3.27
N LYS A 198 -20.63 12.94 -3.76
CA LYS A 198 -21.17 11.74 -3.11
C LYS A 198 -21.08 10.54 -4.04
N THR A 199 -21.03 9.36 -3.45
CA THR A 199 -21.01 8.06 -4.16
C THR A 199 -22.29 7.84 -4.96
N THR A 200 -23.42 8.26 -4.40
CA THR A 200 -24.73 8.26 -5.04
C THR A 200 -25.30 9.69 -4.99
N THR A 201 -25.62 10.21 -6.15
CA THR A 201 -26.27 11.53 -6.28
C THR A 201 -27.55 11.35 -7.07
N SER A 202 -28.67 11.78 -6.51
CA SER A 202 -29.95 11.82 -7.22
C SER A 202 -29.95 12.93 -8.26
N LEU A 203 -30.80 12.81 -9.25
CA LEU A 203 -30.96 13.88 -10.27
C LEU A 203 -31.41 15.19 -9.63
N LEU A 204 -32.27 15.12 -8.60
CA LEU A 204 -32.71 16.30 -7.88
C LEU A 204 -31.56 17.01 -7.15
N GLU A 205 -30.69 16.26 -6.51
CA GLU A 205 -29.47 16.81 -5.89
C GLU A 205 -28.52 17.39 -6.91
N ALA A 206 -28.36 16.74 -8.08
CA ALA A 206 -27.53 17.23 -9.16
C ALA A 206 -28.06 18.55 -9.73
N LEU A 207 -29.38 18.66 -9.93
CA LEU A 207 -30.04 19.91 -10.35
C LEU A 207 -29.89 21.00 -9.26
N GLY A 208 -30.00 20.62 -7.98
CA GLY A 208 -29.81 21.55 -6.87
C GLY A 208 -28.40 22.15 -6.83
N GLN A 209 -27.37 21.37 -7.16
CA GLN A 209 -25.97 21.84 -7.20
C GLN A 209 -25.72 22.92 -8.27
N VAL A 210 -26.49 22.89 -9.37
CA VAL A 210 -26.41 23.88 -10.45
C VAL A 210 -27.41 25.04 -10.29
N GLY A 211 -28.09 25.12 -9.13
CA GLY A 211 -29.05 26.18 -8.82
C GLY A 211 -30.46 25.97 -9.43
N GLY A 212 -30.74 24.74 -9.87
CA GLY A 212 -32.04 24.37 -10.43
C GLY A 212 -32.26 24.78 -11.89
N LEU A 213 -33.45 24.50 -12.36
CA LEU A 213 -33.93 24.92 -13.70
C LEU A 213 -34.25 26.40 -13.70
N THR A 214 -34.00 27.09 -14.82
CA THR A 214 -34.34 28.49 -14.98
C THR A 214 -35.84 28.59 -15.34
N ASP A 215 -36.68 29.08 -14.43
CA ASP A 215 -38.15 29.03 -14.52
C ASP A 215 -38.73 29.66 -15.81
N GLU A 216 -38.10 30.68 -16.34
CA GLU A 216 -38.57 31.38 -17.55
C GLU A 216 -38.25 30.64 -18.86
N ARG A 217 -37.29 29.72 -18.86
CA ARG A 217 -36.73 29.12 -20.09
C ARG A 217 -36.75 27.59 -20.09
N ALA A 218 -36.92 26.97 -18.93
CA ALA A 218 -36.84 25.53 -18.79
C ALA A 218 -38.20 24.86 -19.02
N ASN A 219 -38.20 23.82 -19.87
CA ASN A 219 -39.30 22.88 -19.93
C ASN A 219 -39.09 21.82 -18.84
N LYS A 220 -39.90 21.84 -17.76
CA LYS A 220 -39.80 20.97 -16.60
C LYS A 220 -39.95 19.46 -16.94
N THR A 221 -40.67 19.16 -18.05
CA THR A 221 -40.83 17.78 -18.56
C THR A 221 -39.80 17.41 -19.63
N GLY A 222 -38.87 18.30 -19.95
CA GLY A 222 -37.84 18.15 -20.96
C GLY A 222 -36.43 17.92 -20.38
N VAL A 223 -36.31 17.29 -19.21
CA VAL A 223 -35.00 16.95 -18.61
C VAL A 223 -34.55 15.59 -19.11
N PHE A 224 -33.37 15.55 -19.70
CA PHE A 224 -32.75 14.33 -20.21
C PHE A 224 -31.45 14.03 -19.47
N VAL A 225 -31.25 12.79 -19.08
CA VAL A 225 -29.98 12.28 -18.48
C VAL A 225 -29.33 11.37 -19.50
N PHE A 226 -28.16 11.78 -19.97
CA PHE A 226 -27.30 10.95 -20.80
C PHE A 226 -26.28 10.26 -19.92
N ARG A 227 -26.40 8.95 -19.77
CA ARG A 227 -25.42 8.14 -19.03
C ARG A 227 -24.54 7.41 -20.03
N MET A 228 -23.30 7.86 -20.14
CA MET A 228 -22.28 7.16 -20.94
C MET A 228 -21.96 5.82 -20.28
N GLY A 229 -21.97 4.76 -21.06
CA GLY A 229 -21.46 3.47 -20.60
C GLY A 229 -19.93 3.51 -20.41
N ASP A 230 -19.40 2.55 -19.71
CA ASP A 230 -17.95 2.40 -19.54
C ASP A 230 -17.31 1.91 -20.85
N ILE A 231 -17.05 2.86 -21.75
CA ILE A 231 -16.50 2.60 -23.09
C ILE A 231 -15.05 2.08 -23.00
N GLN A 232 -14.32 2.46 -21.95
CA GLN A 232 -12.93 2.05 -21.77
C GLN A 232 -12.78 0.55 -21.47
N ASN A 233 -13.70 0.00 -20.64
CA ASN A 233 -13.68 -1.43 -20.27
C ASN A 233 -14.69 -2.26 -21.07
N ASN A 234 -15.63 -1.63 -21.76
CA ASN A 234 -16.61 -2.29 -22.61
C ASN A 234 -16.85 -1.48 -23.91
N PRO A 235 -16.10 -1.80 -24.98
CA PRO A 235 -16.22 -1.11 -26.28
C PRO A 235 -17.61 -1.15 -26.91
N GLY A 236 -18.48 -2.07 -26.46
CA GLY A 236 -19.88 -2.17 -26.89
C GLY A 236 -20.88 -1.41 -26.02
N ALA A 237 -20.41 -0.70 -24.98
CA ALA A 237 -21.29 0.06 -24.10
C ALA A 237 -21.96 1.22 -24.84
N ARG A 238 -23.30 1.25 -24.76
CA ARG A 238 -24.10 2.31 -25.40
C ARG A 238 -24.49 3.36 -24.36
N ALA A 239 -24.59 4.62 -24.78
CA ALA A 239 -25.19 5.66 -23.97
C ALA A 239 -26.66 5.34 -23.71
N ARG A 240 -27.12 5.56 -22.49
CA ARG A 240 -28.52 5.43 -22.09
C ARG A 240 -29.07 6.83 -21.89
N VAL A 241 -30.26 7.05 -22.43
CA VAL A 241 -30.98 8.32 -22.28
C VAL A 241 -32.21 8.06 -21.44
N PHE A 242 -32.34 8.81 -20.37
CA PHE A 242 -33.53 8.82 -19.50
C PHE A 242 -34.20 10.17 -19.63
N ARG A 243 -35.51 10.16 -19.85
CA ARG A 243 -36.35 11.36 -19.82
C ARG A 243 -37.11 11.34 -18.50
N LEU A 244 -37.21 12.50 -17.87
CA LEU A 244 -38.13 12.69 -16.76
C LEU A 244 -39.51 13.02 -17.36
N ASP A 245 -40.50 12.25 -16.95
CA ASP A 245 -41.90 12.50 -17.22
C ASP A 245 -42.52 13.25 -16.06
#